data_df73d7f677d443e1321f36939cedb3ae
#
_entry.id   df73d7f677d443e1321f36939cedb3ae
#
_cell.length_a   1.000
_cell.length_b   1.000
_cell.length_c   1.000
_cell.angle_alpha   90.00
_cell.angle_beta   90.00
_cell.angle_gamma   90.00
#
_symmetry.space_group_name_H-M   'P 1'
#
loop_
_entity.id
_entity.type
_entity.pdbx_description
1 polymer ?
#
loop_
_entity_poly.entity_id
_entity_poly.type
_entity_poly.pdbx_seq_one_letter_code
_entity_poly.pdbx_strand_id
1 'polypeptide(L)'
;MDKSVLVIASGNPKKVAEISGMLNVLNLIVQKQPETLNVEETGDSYLENAFLKAKAAAIKTNSWTLADDSGLEVDYLDGRPGIYSARYAKSKDEKLNKLIREMGNTPYRTARFISCMVLCDPNGKLVKETTGISWGEILKEPKYPNGEFESIFWVKEANCVYGELSQSQLTKLGSRGKAARELSPFLKEALH
;
A
#
# COMPACT_ATOMS: atom_id res chain seq x y z
N MET A 1 -29.88 5.49 9.50
CA MET A 1 -29.16 4.22 9.19
C MET A 1 -27.85 4.26 9.94
N ASP A 2 -27.56 3.23 10.70
CA ASP A 2 -26.26 3.13 11.37
C ASP A 2 -25.17 2.96 10.31
N LYS A 3 -24.05 3.70 10.50
CA LYS A 3 -22.93 3.61 9.59
C LYS A 3 -22.24 2.25 9.73
N SER A 4 -21.97 1.60 8.62
CA SER A 4 -21.24 0.34 8.62
C SER A 4 -19.77 0.54 9.04
N VAL A 5 -19.24 -0.42 9.77
CA VAL A 5 -17.86 -0.42 10.24
C VAL A 5 -16.97 -1.14 9.24
N LEU A 6 -15.87 -0.50 8.86
CA LEU A 6 -14.79 -1.09 8.07
C LEU A 6 -13.49 -1.06 8.87
N VAL A 7 -12.92 -2.23 9.14
CA VAL A 7 -11.62 -2.35 9.81
C VAL A 7 -10.50 -2.30 8.76
N ILE A 8 -9.48 -1.48 8.98
CA ILE A 8 -8.25 -1.51 8.19
C ILE A 8 -7.23 -2.40 8.89
N ALA A 9 -6.89 -3.53 8.26
CA ALA A 9 -5.93 -4.51 8.76
C ALA A 9 -4.50 -4.08 8.45
N SER A 10 -4.00 -3.12 9.21
CA SER A 10 -2.63 -2.63 9.13
C SER A 10 -2.14 -2.12 10.49
N GLY A 11 -0.93 -2.54 10.87
CA GLY A 11 -0.20 -1.98 12.02
C GLY A 11 0.51 -0.64 11.71
N ASN A 12 0.55 -0.22 10.43
CA ASN A 12 1.22 1.01 10.02
C ASN A 12 0.26 2.21 10.06
N PRO A 13 0.45 3.17 11.01
CA PRO A 13 -0.45 4.32 11.16
C PRO A 13 -0.55 5.20 9.91
N LYS A 14 0.55 5.34 9.15
CA LYS A 14 0.56 6.13 7.92
C LYS A 14 -0.33 5.49 6.85
N LYS A 15 -0.26 4.16 6.67
CA LYS A 15 -1.14 3.44 5.75
C LYS A 15 -2.61 3.58 6.15
N VAL A 16 -2.91 3.42 7.45
CA VAL A 16 -4.28 3.56 7.96
C VAL A 16 -4.83 4.96 7.67
N ALA A 17 -4.08 6.01 7.97
CA ALA A 17 -4.48 7.39 7.72
C ALA A 17 -4.69 7.68 6.22
N GLU A 18 -3.79 7.21 5.36
CA GLU A 18 -3.87 7.37 3.91
C GLU A 18 -5.12 6.70 3.33
N ILE A 19 -5.34 5.42 3.68
CA ILE A 19 -6.52 4.66 3.22
C ILE A 19 -7.81 5.29 3.76
N SER A 20 -7.86 5.66 5.04
CA SER A 20 -9.02 6.33 5.63
C SER A 20 -9.36 7.63 4.92
N GLY A 21 -8.34 8.44 4.58
CA GLY A 21 -8.52 9.66 3.81
C GLY A 21 -9.11 9.42 2.42
N MET A 22 -8.69 8.36 1.74
CA MET A 22 -9.21 7.97 0.41
C MET A 22 -10.67 7.48 0.47
N LEU A 23 -11.09 6.89 1.59
CA LEU A 23 -12.43 6.33 1.78
C LEU A 23 -13.43 7.29 2.45
N ASN A 24 -13.01 8.51 2.82
CA ASN A 24 -13.88 9.49 3.50
C ASN A 24 -15.19 9.80 2.76
N VAL A 25 -15.21 9.65 1.44
CA VAL A 25 -16.41 9.88 0.61
C VAL A 25 -17.49 8.80 0.77
N LEU A 26 -17.17 7.68 1.44
CA LEU A 26 -18.06 6.51 1.54
C LEU A 26 -18.92 6.49 2.80
N ASN A 27 -18.90 7.54 3.63
CA ASN A 27 -19.73 7.63 4.85
C ASN A 27 -19.64 6.38 5.78
N LEU A 28 -18.46 5.75 5.86
CA LEU A 28 -18.18 4.58 6.68
C LEU A 28 -17.53 4.98 8.03
N ILE A 29 -17.68 4.13 9.05
CA ILE A 29 -16.86 4.19 10.25
C ILE A 29 -15.61 3.36 10.00
N VAL A 30 -14.48 4.04 9.77
CA VAL A 30 -13.19 3.37 9.58
C VAL A 30 -12.51 3.16 10.92
N GLN A 31 -12.14 1.92 11.23
CA GLN A 31 -11.42 1.55 12.44
C GLN A 31 -10.09 0.88 12.10
N LYS A 32 -9.10 1.06 12.96
CA LYS A 32 -7.82 0.35 12.90
C LYS A 32 -7.98 -1.05 13.50
N GLN A 33 -7.23 -2.03 13.00
CA GLN A 33 -7.17 -3.36 13.61
C GLN A 33 -6.77 -3.31 15.09
N PRO A 34 -7.16 -4.32 15.91
CA PRO A 34 -6.68 -4.45 17.29
C PRO A 34 -5.15 -4.47 17.37
N GLU A 35 -4.58 -3.80 18.37
CA GLU A 35 -3.11 -3.73 18.55
C GLU A 35 -2.47 -5.10 18.84
N THR A 36 -3.25 -6.01 19.41
CA THR A 36 -2.83 -7.39 19.69
C THR A 36 -2.79 -8.28 18.45
N LEU A 37 -3.26 -7.80 17.31
CA LEU A 37 -3.27 -8.57 16.07
C LEU A 37 -1.95 -8.36 15.33
N ASN A 38 -1.11 -9.38 15.30
CA ASN A 38 0.08 -9.46 14.49
C ASN A 38 -0.05 -10.63 13.52
N VAL A 39 -0.01 -10.35 12.22
CA VAL A 39 -0.13 -11.35 11.16
C VAL A 39 1.19 -11.46 10.43
N GLU A 40 1.76 -12.65 10.43
CA GLU A 40 2.98 -12.93 9.68
C GLU A 40 2.66 -12.98 8.18
N GLU A 41 3.40 -12.21 7.40
CA GLU A 41 3.28 -12.16 5.93
C GLU A 41 4.12 -13.28 5.31
N THR A 42 3.51 -14.46 5.18
CA THR A 42 4.14 -15.69 4.65
C THR A 42 3.76 -15.99 3.21
N GLY A 43 2.97 -15.14 2.57
CA GLY A 43 2.55 -15.30 1.18
C GLY A 43 3.66 -14.94 0.20
N ASP A 44 3.58 -15.52 -1.00
CA ASP A 44 4.52 -15.31 -2.10
C ASP A 44 4.07 -14.19 -3.06
N SER A 45 2.96 -13.52 -2.74
CA SER A 45 2.41 -12.41 -3.52
C SER A 45 1.81 -11.32 -2.62
N TYR A 46 1.63 -10.11 -3.19
CA TYR A 46 0.91 -9.02 -2.50
C TYR A 46 -0.53 -9.44 -2.16
N LEU A 47 -1.20 -10.16 -3.06
CA LEU A 47 -2.56 -10.65 -2.83
C LEU A 47 -2.62 -11.58 -1.63
N GLU A 48 -1.76 -12.57 -1.56
CA GLU A 48 -1.72 -13.52 -0.45
C GLU A 48 -1.45 -12.83 0.88
N ASN A 49 -0.45 -11.94 0.94
CA ASN A 49 -0.13 -11.20 2.15
C ASN A 49 -1.27 -10.25 2.58
N ALA A 50 -1.91 -9.54 1.64
CA ALA A 50 -3.08 -8.74 1.94
C ALA A 50 -4.25 -9.60 2.44
N PHE A 51 -4.48 -10.76 1.81
CA PHE A 51 -5.55 -11.69 2.21
C PHE A 51 -5.32 -12.26 3.61
N LEU A 52 -4.10 -12.70 3.94
CA LEU A 52 -3.76 -13.18 5.29
C LEU A 52 -4.11 -12.13 6.36
N LYS A 53 -3.74 -10.86 6.13
CA LYS A 53 -4.05 -9.75 7.04
C LYS A 53 -5.55 -9.48 7.13
N ALA A 54 -6.24 -9.38 6.00
CA ALA A 54 -7.67 -9.08 5.96
C ALA A 54 -8.48 -10.18 6.66
N LYS A 55 -8.21 -11.45 6.33
CA LYS A 55 -8.88 -12.61 6.91
C LYS A 55 -8.72 -12.68 8.43
N ALA A 56 -7.49 -12.54 8.92
CA ALA A 56 -7.22 -12.61 10.34
C ALA A 56 -7.93 -11.49 11.11
N ALA A 57 -7.92 -10.26 10.58
CA ALA A 57 -8.59 -9.13 11.21
C ALA A 57 -10.13 -9.26 11.14
N ALA A 58 -10.68 -9.72 10.02
CA ALA A 58 -12.12 -9.95 9.86
C ALA A 58 -12.67 -10.94 10.89
N ILE A 59 -12.03 -12.10 11.02
CA ILE A 59 -12.40 -13.12 12.00
C ILE A 59 -12.26 -12.58 13.44
N LYS A 60 -11.16 -11.86 13.72
CA LYS A 60 -10.90 -11.32 15.06
C LYS A 60 -11.89 -10.25 15.49
N THR A 61 -12.36 -9.41 14.55
CA THR A 61 -13.23 -8.26 14.84
C THR A 61 -14.69 -8.53 14.50
N ASN A 62 -14.99 -9.65 13.84
CA ASN A 62 -16.32 -9.96 13.28
C ASN A 62 -16.86 -8.80 12.44
N SER A 63 -16.01 -8.19 11.60
CA SER A 63 -16.31 -6.99 10.83
C SER A 63 -15.77 -7.08 9.41
N TRP A 64 -16.36 -6.31 8.50
CA TRP A 64 -15.78 -6.07 7.19
C TRP A 64 -14.37 -5.52 7.34
N THR A 65 -13.44 -6.07 6.60
CA THR A 65 -12.02 -5.73 6.76
C THR A 65 -11.34 -5.51 5.43
N LEU A 66 -10.59 -4.43 5.35
CA LEU A 66 -9.73 -4.06 4.24
C LEU A 66 -8.26 -4.18 4.65
N ALA A 67 -7.47 -4.92 3.90
CA ALA A 67 -6.01 -4.93 4.02
C ALA A 67 -5.35 -4.42 2.76
N ASP A 68 -4.15 -3.86 2.90
CA ASP A 68 -3.24 -3.46 1.83
C ASP A 68 -1.90 -4.17 2.00
N ASP A 69 -1.41 -4.78 0.94
CA ASP A 69 0.00 -5.12 0.80
C ASP A 69 0.60 -4.39 -0.38
N SER A 70 1.82 -3.87 -0.21
CA SER A 70 2.40 -2.94 -1.17
C SER A 70 3.91 -2.95 -1.15
N GLY A 71 4.51 -2.66 -2.29
CA GLY A 71 5.95 -2.60 -2.42
C GLY A 71 6.42 -1.80 -3.63
N LEU A 72 7.72 -1.63 -3.69
CA LEU A 72 8.45 -1.09 -4.82
C LEU A 72 9.00 -2.23 -5.65
N GLU A 73 8.74 -2.19 -6.95
CA GLU A 73 9.39 -3.08 -7.92
C GLU A 73 10.25 -2.25 -8.87
N VAL A 74 11.48 -2.69 -9.09
CA VAL A 74 12.45 -2.04 -9.98
C VAL A 74 12.80 -3.00 -11.11
N ASP A 75 12.57 -2.59 -12.35
CA ASP A 75 12.73 -3.46 -13.52
C ASP A 75 14.17 -3.98 -13.64
N TYR A 76 15.17 -3.12 -13.45
CA TYR A 76 16.59 -3.51 -13.50
C TYR A 76 17.00 -4.55 -12.43
N LEU A 77 16.22 -4.66 -11.36
CA LEU A 77 16.43 -5.60 -10.27
C LEU A 77 15.48 -6.80 -10.32
N ASP A 78 14.91 -7.11 -11.49
CA ASP A 78 13.95 -8.20 -11.70
C ASP A 78 12.75 -8.14 -10.73
N GLY A 79 12.24 -6.92 -10.49
CA GLY A 79 11.10 -6.67 -9.59
C GLY A 79 11.47 -6.57 -8.11
N ARG A 80 12.73 -6.74 -7.71
CA ARG A 80 13.13 -6.52 -6.31
C ARG A 80 13.10 -5.03 -5.94
N PRO A 81 12.82 -4.68 -4.69
CA PRO A 81 12.55 -5.51 -3.52
C PRO A 81 11.17 -6.20 -3.50
N GLY A 82 10.17 -5.75 -4.27
CA GLY A 82 8.87 -6.40 -4.37
C GLY A 82 8.14 -6.53 -3.03
N ILE A 83 7.59 -7.70 -2.73
CA ILE A 83 6.92 -8.01 -1.45
C ILE A 83 7.83 -7.88 -0.22
N TYR A 84 9.15 -7.83 -0.43
CA TYR A 84 10.13 -7.64 0.63
C TYR A 84 10.48 -6.17 0.91
N SER A 85 9.77 -5.21 0.31
CA SER A 85 10.03 -3.77 0.44
C SER A 85 10.11 -3.29 1.88
N ALA A 86 9.20 -3.75 2.74
CA ALA A 86 9.19 -3.36 4.15
C ALA A 86 10.41 -3.86 4.92
N ARG A 87 10.91 -5.05 4.59
CA ARG A 87 12.02 -5.76 5.25
C ARG A 87 13.30 -5.84 4.42
N TYR A 88 13.44 -4.98 3.41
CA TYR A 88 14.57 -4.95 2.47
C TYR A 88 15.91 -4.64 3.14
N ALA A 89 15.90 -3.88 4.23
CA ALA A 89 17.01 -3.67 5.16
C ALA A 89 16.48 -3.28 6.55
N LYS A 90 17.38 -3.17 7.54
CA LYS A 90 17.02 -2.93 8.94
C LYS A 90 16.56 -1.50 9.23
N SER A 91 17.06 -0.51 8.50
CA SER A 91 16.69 0.89 8.66
C SER A 91 16.29 1.52 7.32
N LYS A 92 15.67 2.71 7.37
CA LYS A 92 15.28 3.48 6.18
C LYS A 92 16.49 3.84 5.32
N ASP A 93 17.53 4.36 5.95
CA ASP A 93 18.77 4.75 5.27
C ASP A 93 19.45 3.54 4.63
N GLU A 94 19.48 2.41 5.34
CA GLU A 94 20.02 1.16 4.78
C GLU A 94 19.22 0.68 3.57
N LYS A 95 17.88 0.82 3.56
CA LYS A 95 17.03 0.46 2.41
C LYS A 95 17.39 1.29 1.18
N LEU A 96 17.51 2.61 1.33
CA LEU A 96 17.87 3.51 0.23
C LEU A 96 19.28 3.24 -0.27
N ASN A 97 20.25 3.15 0.64
CA ASN A 97 21.65 2.91 0.29
C ASN A 97 21.83 1.55 -0.42
N LYS A 98 21.11 0.52 0.04
CA LYS A 98 21.11 -0.80 -0.61
C LYS A 98 20.55 -0.71 -2.03
N LEU A 99 19.39 -0.07 -2.21
CA LEU A 99 18.76 0.09 -3.51
C LEU A 99 19.67 0.85 -4.48
N ILE A 100 20.23 2.00 -4.07
CA ILE A 100 21.11 2.81 -4.89
C ILE A 100 22.36 2.03 -5.28
N ARG A 101 22.97 1.30 -4.35
CA ARG A 101 24.15 0.48 -4.59
C ARG A 101 23.88 -0.67 -5.56
N GLU A 102 22.74 -1.38 -5.42
CA GLU A 102 22.37 -2.47 -6.30
C GLU A 102 22.04 -1.98 -7.71
N MET A 103 21.50 -0.79 -7.84
CA MET A 103 21.24 -0.17 -9.14
C MET A 103 22.50 0.39 -9.81
N GLY A 104 23.47 0.83 -9.03
CA GLY A 104 24.69 1.43 -9.56
C GLY A 104 24.38 2.58 -10.54
N ASN A 105 25.16 2.66 -11.62
CA ASN A 105 25.06 3.68 -12.64
C ASN A 105 24.20 3.28 -13.87
N THR A 106 23.35 2.25 -13.73
CA THR A 106 22.49 1.83 -14.83
C THR A 106 21.63 2.99 -15.36
N PRO A 107 21.42 3.10 -16.69
CA PRO A 107 20.42 4.03 -17.25
C PRO A 107 18.99 3.49 -17.13
N TYR A 108 18.80 2.19 -16.87
CA TYR A 108 17.49 1.54 -16.78
C TYR A 108 16.93 1.69 -15.38
N ARG A 109 16.17 2.74 -15.15
CA ARG A 109 15.73 3.14 -13.81
C ARG A 109 14.23 3.04 -13.60
N THR A 110 13.50 2.46 -14.56
CA THR A 110 12.05 2.26 -14.48
C THR A 110 11.68 1.42 -13.26
N ALA A 111 10.66 1.87 -12.57
CA ALA A 111 10.16 1.22 -11.37
C ALA A 111 8.66 1.48 -11.20
N ARG A 112 8.02 0.74 -10.30
CA ARG A 112 6.62 0.94 -9.95
C ARG A 112 6.35 0.69 -8.48
N PHE A 113 5.51 1.50 -7.87
CA PHE A 113 4.84 1.14 -6.64
C PHE A 113 3.59 0.33 -6.97
N ILE A 114 3.41 -0.78 -6.26
CA ILE A 114 2.23 -1.64 -6.33
C ILE A 114 1.53 -1.61 -4.97
N SER A 115 0.20 -1.58 -5.01
CA SER A 115 -0.65 -1.79 -3.83
C SER A 115 -1.77 -2.74 -4.21
N CYS A 116 -1.83 -3.88 -3.53
CA CYS A 116 -2.93 -4.84 -3.62
C CYS A 116 -3.82 -4.67 -2.40
N MET A 117 -5.10 -4.37 -2.61
CA MET A 117 -6.11 -4.26 -1.57
C MET A 117 -7.05 -5.45 -1.61
N VAL A 118 -7.33 -6.01 -0.44
CA VAL A 118 -8.25 -7.15 -0.26
C VAL A 118 -9.33 -6.79 0.72
N LEU A 119 -10.59 -6.96 0.30
CA LEU A 119 -11.79 -6.84 1.15
C LEU A 119 -12.27 -8.23 1.56
N CYS A 120 -12.39 -8.47 2.85
CA CYS A 120 -13.00 -9.65 3.43
C CYS A 120 -14.30 -9.31 4.15
N ASP A 121 -15.28 -10.23 4.07
CA ASP A 121 -16.47 -10.21 4.89
C ASP A 121 -16.16 -10.56 6.36
N PRO A 122 -17.11 -10.43 7.32
CA PRO A 122 -16.89 -10.77 8.73
C PRO A 122 -16.48 -12.22 8.98
N ASN A 123 -16.76 -13.15 8.05
CA ASN A 123 -16.36 -14.55 8.13
C ASN A 123 -14.94 -14.80 7.59
N GLY A 124 -14.25 -13.78 7.14
CA GLY A 124 -12.92 -13.86 6.55
C GLY A 124 -12.89 -14.38 5.11
N LYS A 125 -14.04 -14.42 4.42
CA LYS A 125 -14.10 -14.76 3.01
C LYS A 125 -13.67 -13.56 2.17
N LEU A 126 -12.78 -13.78 1.19
CA LEU A 126 -12.40 -12.78 0.21
C LEU A 126 -13.62 -12.42 -0.66
N VAL A 127 -13.99 -11.15 -0.69
CA VAL A 127 -15.11 -10.62 -1.48
C VAL A 127 -14.61 -9.90 -2.72
N LYS A 128 -13.57 -9.09 -2.57
CA LYS A 128 -12.99 -8.32 -3.67
C LYS A 128 -11.51 -8.08 -3.44
N GLU A 129 -10.77 -8.09 -4.54
CA GLU A 129 -9.38 -7.64 -4.62
C GLU A 129 -9.25 -6.56 -5.69
N THR A 130 -8.34 -5.61 -5.49
CA THR A 130 -7.98 -4.59 -6.47
C THR A 130 -6.49 -4.29 -6.40
N THR A 131 -5.89 -3.98 -7.55
CA THR A 131 -4.46 -3.64 -7.61
C THR A 131 -4.26 -2.31 -8.32
N GLY A 132 -3.60 -1.39 -7.64
CA GLY A 132 -3.18 -0.12 -8.21
C GLY A 132 -1.68 -0.07 -8.44
N ILE A 133 -1.27 0.55 -9.56
CA ILE A 133 0.13 0.69 -9.95
C ILE A 133 0.44 2.17 -10.23
N SER A 134 1.51 2.65 -9.61
CA SER A 134 2.10 3.96 -9.89
C SER A 134 3.45 3.77 -10.56
N TRP A 135 3.56 4.17 -11.81
CA TRP A 135 4.81 4.08 -12.57
C TRP A 135 5.71 5.29 -12.29
N GLY A 136 7.02 5.06 -12.34
CA GLY A 136 8.02 6.09 -12.12
C GLY A 136 9.45 5.62 -12.41
N GLU A 137 10.41 6.42 -11.95
CA GLU A 137 11.83 6.14 -12.12
C GLU A 137 12.55 6.33 -10.80
N ILE A 138 13.57 5.52 -10.53
CA ILE A 138 14.42 5.68 -9.35
C ILE A 138 15.50 6.72 -9.64
N LEU A 139 15.57 7.77 -8.85
CA LEU A 139 16.62 8.77 -8.91
C LEU A 139 17.96 8.19 -8.42
N LYS A 140 19.07 8.88 -8.73
CA LYS A 140 20.41 8.50 -8.25
C LYS A 140 20.64 8.82 -6.77
N GLU A 141 19.88 9.79 -6.24
CA GLU A 141 19.94 10.25 -4.86
C GLU A 141 18.55 10.69 -4.36
N PRO A 142 18.28 10.62 -3.05
CA PRO A 142 17.03 11.11 -2.47
C PRO A 142 16.86 12.61 -2.64
N LYS A 143 15.63 13.06 -2.84
CA LYS A 143 15.29 14.50 -2.93
C LYS A 143 15.27 15.20 -1.58
N TYR A 144 15.09 14.43 -0.49
CA TYR A 144 15.08 14.97 0.87
C TYR A 144 15.59 13.91 1.87
N PRO A 145 16.16 14.34 3.02
CA PRO A 145 16.69 13.43 4.04
C PRO A 145 15.58 12.71 4.79
N ASN A 146 15.93 11.58 5.43
CA ASN A 146 15.04 10.77 6.28
C ASN A 146 13.81 10.18 5.56
N GLY A 147 13.76 10.21 4.24
CA GLY A 147 12.74 9.52 3.44
C GLY A 147 13.02 8.02 3.32
N GLU A 148 12.05 7.30 2.77
CA GLU A 148 12.22 5.93 2.29
C GLU A 148 12.18 5.94 0.75
N PHE A 149 11.73 4.87 0.13
CA PHE A 149 11.65 4.77 -1.33
C PHE A 149 10.86 5.91 -2.00
N GLU A 150 9.90 6.51 -1.29
CA GLU A 150 9.14 7.65 -1.79
C GLU A 150 9.98 8.92 -2.03
N SER A 151 11.15 9.04 -1.36
CA SER A 151 12.07 10.18 -1.54
C SER A 151 12.94 10.10 -2.80
N ILE A 152 13.01 8.92 -3.41
CA ILE A 152 13.85 8.60 -4.56
C ILE A 152 13.05 8.16 -5.79
N PHE A 153 11.74 7.94 -5.62
CA PHE A 153 10.84 7.50 -6.67
C PHE A 153 10.18 8.70 -7.37
N TRP A 154 10.64 8.99 -8.59
CA TRP A 154 10.16 10.11 -9.41
C TRP A 154 8.87 9.77 -10.13
N VAL A 155 7.84 10.59 -9.94
CA VAL A 155 6.53 10.47 -10.63
C VAL A 155 6.49 11.49 -11.76
N LYS A 156 6.59 11.03 -12.99
CA LYS A 156 6.73 11.88 -14.17
C LYS A 156 5.53 12.79 -14.38
N GLU A 157 4.32 12.28 -14.19
CA GLU A 157 3.08 13.04 -14.35
C GLU A 157 2.93 14.20 -13.36
N ALA A 158 3.55 14.07 -12.18
CA ALA A 158 3.52 15.09 -11.13
C ALA A 158 4.76 15.98 -11.14
N ASN A 159 5.81 15.60 -11.87
CA ASN A 159 7.11 16.27 -11.91
C ASN A 159 7.73 16.46 -10.51
N CYS A 160 7.58 15.47 -9.65
CA CYS A 160 8.15 15.44 -8.30
C CYS A 160 8.35 13.99 -7.81
N VAL A 161 9.00 13.79 -6.67
CA VAL A 161 9.08 12.46 -6.07
C VAL A 161 7.77 12.09 -5.36
N TYR A 162 7.52 10.81 -5.24
CA TYR A 162 6.26 10.26 -4.69
C TYR A 162 5.92 10.80 -3.30
N GLY A 163 6.93 11.04 -2.46
CA GLY A 163 6.74 11.59 -1.13
C GLY A 163 6.35 13.07 -1.09
N GLU A 164 6.48 13.79 -2.20
CA GLU A 164 6.05 15.18 -2.35
C GLU A 164 4.63 15.31 -2.94
N LEU A 165 3.99 14.19 -3.31
CA LEU A 165 2.62 14.22 -3.81
C LEU A 165 1.65 14.72 -2.75
N SER A 166 0.82 15.68 -3.13
CA SER A 166 -0.32 16.12 -2.31
C SER A 166 -1.33 14.98 -2.11
N GLN A 167 -2.21 15.09 -1.12
CA GLN A 167 -3.26 14.09 -0.88
C GLN A 167 -4.13 13.85 -2.11
N SER A 168 -4.47 14.88 -2.85
CA SER A 168 -5.23 14.78 -4.11
C SER A 168 -4.44 14.02 -5.18
N GLN A 169 -3.14 14.29 -5.31
CA GLN A 169 -2.27 13.57 -6.24
C GLN A 169 -2.05 12.13 -5.83
N LEU A 170 -1.87 11.82 -4.52
CA LEU A 170 -1.79 10.46 -4.01
C LEU A 170 -3.07 9.66 -4.34
N THR A 171 -4.24 10.27 -4.16
CA THR A 171 -5.51 9.65 -4.52
C THR A 171 -5.61 9.38 -6.03
N LYS A 172 -5.09 10.27 -6.87
CA LYS A 172 -5.18 10.16 -8.34
C LYS A 172 -4.08 9.28 -8.94
N LEU A 173 -2.83 9.49 -8.55
CA LEU A 173 -1.63 8.92 -9.19
C LEU A 173 -1.01 7.78 -8.38
N GLY A 174 -1.20 7.79 -7.06
CA GLY A 174 -0.63 6.80 -6.16
C GLY A 174 -1.23 5.41 -6.35
N SER A 175 -0.43 4.38 -6.10
CA SER A 175 -0.87 2.98 -6.23
C SER A 175 -2.05 2.66 -5.31
N ARG A 176 -2.02 3.06 -4.02
CA ARG A 176 -3.15 2.90 -3.09
C ARG A 176 -4.38 3.66 -3.55
N GLY A 177 -4.21 4.89 -4.04
CA GLY A 177 -5.33 5.69 -4.53
C GLY A 177 -6.04 5.04 -5.70
N LYS A 178 -5.29 4.43 -6.63
CA LYS A 178 -5.84 3.68 -7.77
C LYS A 178 -6.60 2.44 -7.29
N ALA A 179 -6.00 1.63 -6.41
CA ALA A 179 -6.65 0.45 -5.84
C ALA A 179 -7.92 0.80 -5.05
N ALA A 180 -7.88 1.84 -4.22
CA ALA A 180 -9.03 2.28 -3.43
C ALA A 180 -10.18 2.79 -4.29
N ARG A 181 -9.90 3.53 -5.37
CA ARG A 181 -10.95 3.99 -6.30
C ARG A 181 -11.65 2.84 -7.01
N GLU A 182 -10.88 1.82 -7.43
CA GLU A 182 -11.46 0.62 -8.04
C GLU A 182 -12.30 -0.19 -7.05
N LEU A 183 -11.91 -0.21 -5.76
CA LEU A 183 -12.63 -0.90 -4.70
C LEU A 183 -13.90 -0.15 -4.25
N SER A 184 -13.96 1.17 -4.36
CA SER A 184 -15.00 2.02 -3.80
C SER A 184 -16.45 1.64 -4.20
N PRO A 185 -16.77 1.24 -5.45
CA PRO A 185 -18.11 0.78 -5.81
C PRO A 185 -18.56 -0.45 -5.01
N PHE A 186 -17.64 -1.41 -4.83
CA PHE A 186 -17.92 -2.64 -4.08
C PHE A 186 -18.09 -2.39 -2.59
N LEU A 187 -17.34 -1.45 -2.01
CA LEU A 187 -17.52 -1.04 -0.63
C LEU A 187 -18.90 -0.40 -0.41
N LYS A 188 -19.38 0.41 -1.35
CA LYS A 188 -20.74 0.97 -1.29
C LYS A 188 -21.80 -0.12 -1.32
N GLU A 189 -21.67 -1.09 -2.22
CA GLU A 189 -22.64 -2.18 -2.35
C GLU A 189 -22.64 -3.12 -1.13
N ALA A 190 -21.47 -3.45 -0.60
CA ALA A 190 -21.31 -4.39 0.51
C ALA A 190 -21.67 -3.80 1.88
N LEU A 191 -21.56 -2.46 2.07
CA LEU A 191 -21.65 -1.79 3.37
C LEU A 191 -22.81 -0.80 3.48
N HIS A 192 -23.65 -0.66 2.46
CA HIS A 192 -24.88 0.13 2.44
C HIS A 192 -26.08 -0.72 2.09
#